data_dbd69b7b69207123e1f86e43b5a515d1
#
_entry.id   dbd69b7b69207123e1f86e43b5a515d1
#
_cell.length_a   1.000
_cell.length_b   1.000
_cell.length_c   1.000
_cell.angle_alpha   90.00
_cell.angle_beta   90.00
_cell.angle_gamma   90.00
#
_symmetry.space_group_name_H-M   'P 1'
#
loop_
_entity.id
_entity.type
_entity.pdbx_description
1 polymer ?
#
loop_
_entity_poly.entity_id
_entity_poly.type
_entity_poly.pdbx_seq_one_letter_code
_entity_poly.pdbx_strand_id
1 'polypeptide(L)'
;MNHSLKPWNTFGIERFAKTIVRAETEQQLLSAWQTAAAAGEPTLILGEGSNVLFLNDYAGTVILNRIMGIEVSETPEAWCLHVGAGENWHQLVQFTLQHAMPGLENLALIPGCAGSSPIQNIGAYGVELQRVCEYVDCIELETGRKQRLSAAECRFGYRDSIFKHEYQDRYAIVAIGLSLAKTWQPVLSYGDLTRLDPQTVTPQQVFDAVCHMRMTKLPDPKINGNAGSFFKNPIVSAQVAKALLAQFPHAPHYPQANGSVKLAAGWLIDQCELKGQRIGGAAVHRQQALVLINEDRATSEDVVKLAHYVRQRVGAKFDVWLQPEVRFIGTHGEVNAEESIA
;
A
#
# COMPACT_ATOMS: atom_id res chain seq x y z
N MET A 1 25.69 -16.49 3.47
CA MET A 1 25.16 -15.24 2.87
C MET A 1 24.26 -14.59 3.90
N ASN A 2 24.20 -13.28 3.95
CA ASN A 2 23.30 -12.60 4.91
C ASN A 2 21.87 -12.63 4.33
N HIS A 3 20.97 -13.37 4.93
CA HIS A 3 19.59 -13.50 4.48
C HIS A 3 18.65 -12.57 5.27
N SER A 4 19.18 -11.45 5.75
CA SER A 4 18.40 -10.42 6.47
C SER A 4 17.34 -9.80 5.57
N LEU A 5 16.13 -9.71 6.09
CA LEU A 5 14.98 -9.05 5.46
C LEU A 5 14.88 -7.56 5.84
N LYS A 6 15.74 -7.08 6.74
CA LYS A 6 15.73 -5.67 7.17
C LYS A 6 15.89 -4.67 6.03
N PRO A 7 16.77 -4.88 5.04
CA PRO A 7 16.87 -3.97 3.89
C PRO A 7 15.66 -4.03 2.94
N TRP A 8 14.81 -5.05 3.10
CA TRP A 8 13.71 -5.36 2.18
C TRP A 8 12.32 -5.15 2.81
N ASN A 9 12.26 -4.44 3.95
CA ASN A 9 11.00 -3.95 4.52
C ASN A 9 11.18 -2.54 5.07
N THR A 10 10.21 -1.68 4.82
CA THR A 10 10.30 -0.26 5.21
C THR A 10 10.09 -0.03 6.71
N PHE A 11 9.60 -1.01 7.46
CA PHE A 11 9.60 -0.98 8.92
C PHE A 11 11.00 -1.08 9.52
N GLY A 12 11.98 -1.60 8.75
CA GLY A 12 13.35 -1.76 9.20
C GLY A 12 13.52 -2.77 10.33
N ILE A 13 12.57 -3.71 10.47
CA ILE A 13 12.63 -4.77 11.48
C ILE A 13 13.55 -5.88 10.99
N GLU A 14 14.43 -6.31 11.88
CA GLU A 14 15.36 -7.42 11.61
C GLU A 14 14.63 -8.75 11.67
N ARG A 15 14.56 -9.43 10.54
CA ARG A 15 14.12 -10.82 10.36
C ARG A 15 14.95 -11.45 9.26
N PHE A 16 14.94 -12.76 9.19
CA PHE A 16 15.72 -13.51 8.22
C PHE A 16 14.82 -14.39 7.36
N ALA A 17 15.23 -14.64 6.14
CA ALA A 17 14.63 -15.67 5.27
C ALA A 17 15.61 -16.81 5.10
N LYS A 18 15.11 -18.00 4.81
CA LYS A 18 15.96 -19.15 4.45
C LYS A 18 16.73 -18.85 3.17
N THR A 19 16.08 -18.24 2.19
CA THR A 19 16.68 -17.82 0.92
C THR A 19 16.08 -16.50 0.46
N ILE A 20 16.91 -15.65 -0.15
CA ILE A 20 16.47 -14.43 -0.85
C ILE A 20 16.96 -14.50 -2.28
N VAL A 21 16.05 -14.39 -3.24
CA VAL A 21 16.34 -14.39 -4.67
C VAL A 21 15.89 -13.08 -5.29
N ARG A 22 16.75 -12.43 -6.04
CA ARG A 22 16.39 -11.28 -6.88
C ARG A 22 16.03 -11.77 -8.27
N ALA A 23 14.78 -11.51 -8.70
CA ALA A 23 14.28 -11.88 -10.01
C ALA A 23 14.11 -10.63 -10.88
N GLU A 24 14.90 -10.54 -11.95
CA GLU A 24 14.91 -9.41 -12.90
C GLU A 24 14.15 -9.76 -14.20
N THR A 25 13.75 -11.01 -14.34
CA THR A 25 12.92 -11.49 -15.45
C THR A 25 11.81 -12.40 -14.94
N GLU A 26 10.75 -12.52 -15.73
CA GLU A 26 9.65 -13.45 -15.45
C GLU A 26 10.13 -14.89 -15.27
N GLN A 27 11.09 -15.32 -16.12
CA GLN A 27 11.65 -16.65 -16.04
C GLN A 27 12.43 -16.88 -14.75
N GLN A 28 13.22 -15.90 -14.29
CA GLN A 28 13.93 -16.01 -13.03
C GLN A 28 12.95 -16.08 -11.85
N LEU A 29 11.86 -15.28 -11.87
CA LEU A 29 10.82 -15.32 -10.86
C LEU A 29 10.16 -16.69 -10.80
N LEU A 30 9.72 -17.22 -11.94
CA LEU A 30 9.07 -18.52 -12.04
C LEU A 30 10.01 -19.66 -11.62
N SER A 31 11.27 -19.65 -12.09
CA SER A 31 12.27 -20.66 -11.72
C SER A 31 12.57 -20.65 -10.22
N ALA A 32 12.67 -19.48 -9.60
CA ALA A 32 12.87 -19.37 -8.15
C ALA A 32 11.69 -19.95 -7.37
N TRP A 33 10.46 -19.65 -7.80
CA TRP A 33 9.26 -20.22 -7.20
C TRP A 33 9.21 -21.74 -7.37
N GLN A 34 9.44 -22.26 -8.58
CA GLN A 34 9.42 -23.71 -8.87
C GLN A 34 10.47 -24.46 -8.05
N THR A 35 11.66 -23.88 -7.90
CA THR A 35 12.74 -24.46 -7.09
C THR A 35 12.33 -24.59 -5.62
N ALA A 36 11.73 -23.54 -5.05
CA ALA A 36 11.25 -23.56 -3.68
C ALA A 36 10.07 -24.55 -3.50
N ALA A 37 9.12 -24.54 -4.44
CA ALA A 37 7.97 -25.44 -4.42
C ALA A 37 8.40 -26.92 -4.49
N ALA A 38 9.37 -27.25 -5.34
CA ALA A 38 9.94 -28.61 -5.43
C ALA A 38 10.64 -29.04 -4.14
N ALA A 39 11.16 -28.10 -3.37
CA ALA A 39 11.75 -28.35 -2.05
C ALA A 39 10.71 -28.36 -0.91
N GLY A 40 9.42 -28.14 -1.21
CA GLY A 40 8.36 -28.02 -0.20
C GLY A 40 8.47 -26.76 0.67
N GLU A 41 9.14 -25.72 0.17
CA GLU A 41 9.37 -24.47 0.88
C GLU A 41 8.30 -23.44 0.55
N PRO A 42 7.84 -22.65 1.54
CA PRO A 42 6.96 -21.53 1.27
C PRO A 42 7.70 -20.44 0.48
N THR A 43 6.96 -19.69 -0.33
CA THR A 43 7.49 -18.59 -1.12
C THR A 43 6.72 -17.30 -0.84
N LEU A 44 7.44 -16.18 -0.81
CA LEU A 44 6.87 -14.84 -0.72
C LEU A 44 7.45 -13.99 -1.85
N ILE A 45 6.58 -13.48 -2.73
CA ILE A 45 6.98 -12.49 -3.74
C ILE A 45 6.86 -11.11 -3.13
N LEU A 46 7.97 -10.39 -3.10
CA LEU A 46 8.08 -9.09 -2.43
C LEU A 46 8.52 -8.00 -3.42
N GLY A 47 7.82 -6.88 -3.39
CA GLY A 47 8.27 -5.64 -4.02
C GLY A 47 9.33 -4.93 -3.14
N GLU A 48 9.03 -3.72 -2.72
CA GLU A 48 9.91 -2.95 -1.80
C GLU A 48 9.63 -3.23 -0.31
N GLY A 49 8.67 -4.09 0.01
CA GLY A 49 8.30 -4.37 1.40
C GLY A 49 7.72 -3.17 2.15
N SER A 50 7.04 -2.29 1.43
CA SER A 50 6.51 -1.03 1.96
C SER A 50 5.18 -1.17 2.71
N ASN A 51 4.54 -2.35 2.65
CA ASN A 51 3.27 -2.61 3.32
C ASN A 51 3.26 -3.98 4.00
N VAL A 52 4.38 -4.38 4.59
CA VAL A 52 4.51 -5.67 5.29
C VAL A 52 5.13 -5.50 6.68
N LEU A 53 4.70 -6.35 7.60
CA LEU A 53 5.32 -6.57 8.90
C LEU A 53 5.69 -8.05 9.01
N PHE A 54 6.97 -8.36 9.02
CA PHE A 54 7.46 -9.72 9.28
C PHE A 54 7.36 -10.03 10.77
N LEU A 55 6.50 -10.96 11.15
CA LEU A 55 6.33 -11.36 12.55
C LEU A 55 7.46 -12.27 13.02
N ASN A 56 7.92 -13.16 12.15
CA ASN A 56 8.92 -14.19 12.41
C ASN A 56 9.96 -14.22 11.29
N ASP A 57 11.03 -14.99 11.48
CA ASP A 57 11.88 -15.40 10.37
C ASP A 57 11.06 -16.24 9.38
N TYR A 58 11.31 -16.03 8.10
CA TYR A 58 10.59 -16.70 7.02
C TYR A 58 11.26 -18.02 6.66
N ALA A 59 10.56 -19.14 6.84
CA ALA A 59 11.12 -20.47 6.66
C ALA A 59 11.31 -20.92 5.20
N GLY A 60 11.21 -20.01 4.25
CA GLY A 60 11.26 -20.29 2.82
C GLY A 60 12.01 -19.25 2.01
N THR A 61 11.64 -19.18 0.74
CA THR A 61 12.28 -18.30 -0.25
C THR A 61 11.49 -17.00 -0.42
N VAL A 62 12.16 -15.86 -0.20
CA VAL A 62 11.64 -14.53 -0.55
C VAL A 62 12.19 -14.16 -1.93
N ILE A 63 11.29 -13.93 -2.88
CA ILE A 63 11.60 -13.55 -4.25
C ILE A 63 11.37 -12.05 -4.40
N LEU A 64 12.46 -11.29 -4.54
CA LEU A 64 12.40 -9.86 -4.79
C LEU A 64 12.06 -9.63 -6.27
N ASN A 65 10.87 -9.14 -6.55
CA ASN A 65 10.45 -8.83 -7.91
C ASN A 65 11.12 -7.53 -8.37
N ARG A 66 12.01 -7.66 -9.36
CA ARG A 66 12.78 -6.56 -9.96
C ARG A 66 12.69 -6.59 -11.48
N ILE A 67 11.54 -7.02 -11.99
CA ILE A 67 11.23 -6.98 -13.42
C ILE A 67 11.00 -5.52 -13.80
N MET A 68 11.98 -4.92 -14.46
CA MET A 68 12.01 -3.50 -14.81
C MET A 68 11.57 -3.29 -16.26
N GLY A 69 11.33 -2.05 -16.62
CA GLY A 69 11.06 -1.58 -17.96
C GLY A 69 9.78 -0.76 -18.06
N ILE A 70 9.83 0.33 -18.81
CA ILE A 70 8.68 1.18 -19.12
C ILE A 70 8.63 1.33 -20.63
N GLU A 71 7.59 0.77 -21.23
CA GLU A 71 7.28 0.94 -22.65
C GLU A 71 6.13 1.93 -22.79
N VAL A 72 6.27 2.91 -23.67
CA VAL A 72 5.28 3.94 -23.91
C VAL A 72 4.78 3.83 -25.34
N SER A 73 3.47 3.79 -25.49
CA SER A 73 2.76 3.95 -26.75
C SER A 73 1.65 5.00 -26.56
N GLU A 74 0.99 5.39 -27.64
CA GLU A 74 -0.05 6.39 -27.57
C GLU A 74 -1.23 6.08 -28.50
N THR A 75 -2.39 6.56 -28.09
CA THR A 75 -3.57 6.71 -28.94
C THR A 75 -3.86 8.21 -29.14
N PRO A 76 -4.82 8.60 -29.99
CA PRO A 76 -5.25 10.00 -30.05
C PRO A 76 -5.68 10.57 -28.69
N GLU A 77 -6.21 9.74 -27.79
CA GLU A 77 -6.84 10.16 -26.53
C GLU A 77 -5.95 9.95 -25.31
N ALA A 78 -4.99 9.02 -25.35
CA ALA A 78 -4.24 8.59 -24.16
C ALA A 78 -2.79 8.21 -24.45
N TRP A 79 -1.97 8.37 -23.42
CA TRP A 79 -0.66 7.71 -23.28
C TRP A 79 -0.86 6.34 -22.65
N CYS A 80 -0.36 5.28 -23.29
CA CYS A 80 -0.46 3.91 -22.82
C CYS A 80 0.92 3.44 -22.38
N LEU A 81 1.06 3.08 -21.10
CA LEU A 81 2.31 2.62 -20.53
C LEU A 81 2.21 1.14 -20.16
N HIS A 82 3.20 0.35 -20.56
CA HIS A 82 3.45 -0.99 -20.03
C HIS A 82 4.64 -0.91 -19.08
N VAL A 83 4.40 -1.22 -17.80
CA VAL A 83 5.36 -0.97 -16.71
C VAL A 83 5.69 -2.27 -16.02
N GLY A 84 6.95 -2.64 -15.99
CA GLY A 84 7.46 -3.80 -15.26
C GLY A 84 7.16 -3.71 -13.76
N ALA A 85 6.81 -4.84 -13.16
CA ALA A 85 6.35 -4.91 -11.76
C ALA A 85 7.38 -4.40 -10.74
N GLY A 86 8.68 -4.44 -11.08
CA GLY A 86 9.77 -3.97 -10.22
C GLY A 86 10.03 -2.48 -10.24
N GLU A 87 9.42 -1.72 -11.16
CA GLU A 87 9.62 -0.27 -11.25
C GLU A 87 9.17 0.43 -9.97
N ASN A 88 10.02 1.34 -9.46
CA ASN A 88 9.68 2.14 -8.29
C ASN A 88 8.50 3.08 -8.62
N TRP A 89 7.45 3.04 -7.80
CA TRP A 89 6.23 3.79 -8.05
C TRP A 89 6.45 5.31 -8.14
N HIS A 90 7.22 5.88 -7.22
CA HIS A 90 7.45 7.32 -7.24
C HIS A 90 8.30 7.76 -8.44
N GLN A 91 9.31 6.96 -8.81
CA GLN A 91 10.11 7.22 -10.02
C GLN A 91 9.26 7.12 -11.28
N LEU A 92 8.28 6.21 -11.32
CA LEU A 92 7.30 6.15 -12.41
C LEU A 92 6.47 7.43 -12.50
N VAL A 93 5.97 7.95 -11.36
CA VAL A 93 5.25 9.24 -11.33
C VAL A 93 6.11 10.38 -11.85
N GLN A 94 7.37 10.44 -11.44
CA GLN A 94 8.32 11.45 -11.94
C GLN A 94 8.59 11.29 -13.44
N PHE A 95 8.77 10.05 -13.90
CA PHE A 95 8.97 9.73 -15.31
C PHE A 95 7.81 10.24 -16.17
N THR A 96 6.56 9.99 -15.76
CA THR A 96 5.40 10.43 -16.52
C THR A 96 5.30 11.95 -16.60
N LEU A 97 5.60 12.67 -15.51
CA LEU A 97 5.61 14.14 -15.54
C LEU A 97 6.72 14.71 -16.42
N GLN A 98 7.93 14.18 -16.34
CA GLN A 98 9.08 14.60 -17.15
C GLN A 98 8.84 14.43 -18.65
N HIS A 99 8.00 13.45 -19.04
CA HIS A 99 7.62 13.19 -20.43
C HIS A 99 6.28 13.80 -20.82
N ALA A 100 5.75 14.76 -20.04
CA ALA A 100 4.48 15.42 -20.28
C ALA A 100 3.27 14.47 -20.40
N MET A 101 3.26 13.39 -19.62
CA MET A 101 2.19 12.38 -19.51
C MET A 101 1.55 12.44 -18.11
N PRO A 102 0.81 13.50 -17.76
CA PRO A 102 0.23 13.65 -16.42
C PRO A 102 -0.90 12.66 -16.16
N GLY A 103 -1.23 12.46 -14.88
CA GLY A 103 -2.34 11.60 -14.41
C GLY A 103 -2.01 10.80 -13.17
N LEU A 104 -0.73 10.76 -12.75
CA LEU A 104 -0.26 10.04 -11.57
C LEU A 104 0.17 10.97 -10.41
N GLU A 105 0.14 12.26 -10.56
CA GLU A 105 0.70 13.25 -9.64
C GLU A 105 0.12 13.18 -8.22
N ASN A 106 -1.16 12.86 -8.07
CA ASN A 106 -1.81 12.66 -6.77
C ASN A 106 -1.25 11.44 -6.01
N LEU A 107 -0.64 10.49 -6.72
CA LEU A 107 -0.08 9.25 -6.18
C LEU A 107 1.44 9.35 -5.93
N ALA A 108 1.98 10.56 -5.99
CA ALA A 108 3.40 10.82 -5.71
C ALA A 108 3.81 10.40 -4.31
N LEU A 109 5.07 9.96 -4.14
CA LEU A 109 5.67 9.51 -2.88
C LEU A 109 4.94 8.35 -2.18
N ILE A 110 4.05 7.61 -2.86
CA ILE A 110 3.57 6.33 -2.33
C ILE A 110 4.75 5.37 -2.42
N PRO A 111 5.20 4.77 -1.29
CA PRO A 111 6.27 3.78 -1.30
C PRO A 111 5.83 2.49 -1.99
N GLY A 112 6.77 1.79 -2.62
CA GLY A 112 6.52 0.52 -3.26
C GLY A 112 6.83 0.54 -4.75
N CYS A 113 6.46 -0.54 -5.43
CA CYS A 113 6.71 -0.72 -6.86
C CYS A 113 5.40 -0.88 -7.66
N ALA A 114 5.52 -0.77 -8.98
CA ALA A 114 4.40 -0.86 -9.91
C ALA A 114 3.59 -2.16 -9.71
N GLY A 115 4.25 -3.31 -9.58
CA GLY A 115 3.57 -4.59 -9.40
C GLY A 115 2.88 -4.77 -8.05
N SER A 116 3.23 -3.99 -7.03
CA SER A 116 2.52 -4.01 -5.75
C SER A 116 1.29 -3.08 -5.73
N SER A 117 1.21 -2.16 -6.67
CA SER A 117 0.15 -1.16 -6.71
C SER A 117 -1.26 -1.73 -6.92
N PRO A 118 -1.49 -2.80 -7.74
CA PRO A 118 -2.82 -3.37 -7.91
C PRO A 118 -3.32 -4.18 -6.71
N ILE A 119 -2.41 -4.72 -5.88
CA ILE A 119 -2.78 -5.66 -4.80
C ILE A 119 -3.85 -5.04 -3.89
N GLN A 120 -3.67 -3.80 -3.50
CA GLN A 120 -4.63 -3.07 -2.67
C GLN A 120 -5.15 -1.78 -3.33
N ASN A 121 -5.12 -1.71 -4.67
CA ASN A 121 -5.61 -0.55 -5.39
C ASN A 121 -5.08 0.75 -4.74
N ILE A 122 -3.75 0.95 -4.77
CA ILE A 122 -3.14 2.09 -4.06
C ILE A 122 -3.87 3.39 -4.35
N GLY A 123 -4.01 4.22 -3.35
CA GLY A 123 -4.73 5.48 -3.50
C GLY A 123 -4.31 6.53 -2.49
N ALA A 124 -4.30 7.77 -2.95
CA ALA A 124 -4.03 8.94 -2.14
C ALA A 124 -4.63 10.20 -2.79
N TYR A 125 -4.96 11.19 -1.97
CA TYR A 125 -5.39 12.51 -2.42
C TYR A 125 -6.50 12.51 -3.49
N GLY A 126 -7.49 11.63 -3.30
CA GLY A 126 -8.67 11.53 -4.15
C GLY A 126 -8.50 10.70 -5.43
N VAL A 127 -7.35 10.08 -5.64
CA VAL A 127 -7.07 9.20 -6.78
C VAL A 127 -6.72 7.80 -6.29
N GLU A 128 -7.22 6.78 -6.97
CA GLU A 128 -6.85 5.37 -6.80
C GLU A 128 -6.31 4.83 -8.13
N LEU A 129 -5.48 3.77 -8.07
CA LEU A 129 -4.88 3.13 -9.25
C LEU A 129 -5.91 2.75 -10.30
N GLN A 130 -7.08 2.23 -9.88
CA GLN A 130 -8.15 1.79 -10.79
C GLN A 130 -8.57 2.86 -11.80
N ARG A 131 -8.35 4.15 -11.50
CA ARG A 131 -8.69 5.26 -12.40
C ARG A 131 -7.85 5.26 -13.68
N VAL A 132 -6.64 4.74 -13.60
CA VAL A 132 -5.65 4.78 -14.69
C VAL A 132 -5.16 3.38 -15.09
N CYS A 133 -5.48 2.35 -14.33
CA CYS A 133 -5.11 0.98 -14.65
C CYS A 133 -5.98 0.46 -15.80
N GLU A 134 -5.32 -0.01 -16.85
CA GLU A 134 -5.98 -0.64 -18.00
C GLU A 134 -5.98 -2.16 -17.87
N TYR A 135 -4.83 -2.71 -17.46
CA TYR A 135 -4.66 -4.15 -17.24
C TYR A 135 -3.57 -4.46 -16.24
N VAL A 136 -3.55 -5.71 -15.78
CA VAL A 136 -2.47 -6.29 -14.98
C VAL A 136 -2.04 -7.60 -15.63
N ASP A 137 -0.74 -7.72 -15.94
CA ASP A 137 -0.14 -8.96 -16.41
C ASP A 137 0.37 -9.78 -15.23
N CYS A 138 -0.03 -11.04 -15.17
CA CYS A 138 0.40 -11.95 -14.13
C CYS A 138 0.76 -13.33 -14.70
N ILE A 139 1.52 -14.10 -13.93
CA ILE A 139 1.89 -15.47 -14.22
C ILE A 139 1.29 -16.38 -13.15
N GLU A 140 0.56 -17.40 -13.58
CA GLU A 140 0.15 -18.49 -12.71
C GLU A 140 1.40 -19.31 -12.33
N LEU A 141 1.72 -19.34 -11.05
CA LEU A 141 3.00 -19.85 -10.55
C LEU A 141 3.17 -21.35 -10.77
N GLU A 142 2.09 -22.11 -10.63
CA GLU A 142 2.12 -23.57 -10.80
C GLU A 142 2.34 -23.98 -12.27
N THR A 143 1.67 -23.33 -13.21
CA THR A 143 1.69 -23.70 -14.63
C THR A 143 2.65 -22.86 -15.47
N GLY A 144 3.06 -21.70 -14.99
CA GLY A 144 3.84 -20.71 -15.76
C GLY A 144 3.01 -19.97 -16.82
N ARG A 145 1.68 -20.17 -16.84
CA ARG A 145 0.80 -19.54 -17.83
C ARG A 145 0.66 -18.04 -17.55
N LYS A 146 0.91 -17.24 -18.57
CA LYS A 146 0.67 -15.80 -18.54
C LYS A 146 -0.81 -15.49 -18.71
N GLN A 147 -1.26 -14.49 -17.98
CA GLN A 147 -2.62 -13.98 -18.05
C GLN A 147 -2.63 -12.47 -17.96
N ARG A 148 -3.41 -11.82 -18.81
CA ARG A 148 -3.71 -10.40 -18.72
C ARG A 148 -5.11 -10.24 -18.18
N LEU A 149 -5.24 -9.51 -17.07
CA LEU A 149 -6.52 -9.13 -16.49
C LEU A 149 -6.81 -7.67 -16.83
N SER A 150 -7.97 -7.40 -17.39
CA SER A 150 -8.47 -6.04 -17.50
C SER A 150 -8.71 -5.42 -16.12
N ALA A 151 -8.80 -4.09 -16.04
CA ALA A 151 -9.12 -3.41 -14.79
C ALA A 151 -10.42 -3.92 -14.15
N ALA A 152 -11.42 -4.29 -14.94
CA ALA A 152 -12.68 -4.86 -14.45
C ALA A 152 -12.48 -6.24 -13.80
N GLU A 153 -11.65 -7.09 -14.40
CA GLU A 153 -11.32 -8.42 -13.86
C GLU A 153 -10.47 -8.34 -12.59
N CYS A 154 -9.72 -7.25 -12.39
CA CYS A 154 -8.97 -7.01 -11.15
C CYS A 154 -9.88 -6.76 -9.94
N ARG A 155 -11.18 -6.48 -10.15
CA ARG A 155 -12.18 -6.25 -9.09
C ARG A 155 -11.69 -5.29 -8.01
N PHE A 156 -11.16 -4.15 -8.45
CA PHE A 156 -10.66 -3.13 -7.55
C PHE A 156 -11.72 -2.60 -6.59
N GLY A 157 -11.35 -2.47 -5.33
CA GLY A 157 -12.15 -1.88 -4.26
C GLY A 157 -11.29 -1.00 -3.35
N TYR A 158 -11.88 -0.48 -2.29
CA TYR A 158 -11.14 0.29 -1.29
C TYR A 158 -10.13 -0.61 -0.56
N ARG A 159 -8.86 -0.42 -0.83
CA ARG A 159 -7.75 -1.24 -0.31
C ARG A 159 -7.93 -2.74 -0.61
N ASP A 160 -8.50 -3.05 -1.77
CA ASP A 160 -8.86 -4.40 -2.16
C ASP A 160 -8.74 -4.65 -3.66
N SER A 161 -8.50 -5.90 -4.04
CA SER A 161 -8.52 -6.40 -5.41
C SER A 161 -8.57 -7.93 -5.40
N ILE A 162 -8.74 -8.55 -6.58
CA ILE A 162 -8.68 -10.01 -6.76
C ILE A 162 -7.36 -10.62 -6.25
N PHE A 163 -6.27 -9.83 -6.23
CA PHE A 163 -4.93 -10.29 -5.77
C PHE A 163 -4.82 -10.49 -4.26
N LYS A 164 -5.82 -10.10 -3.49
CA LYS A 164 -5.96 -10.40 -2.05
C LYS A 164 -6.91 -11.57 -1.79
N HIS A 165 -7.46 -12.17 -2.82
CA HIS A 165 -8.44 -13.27 -2.78
C HIS A 165 -7.97 -14.43 -3.64
N GLU A 166 -8.69 -14.76 -4.72
CA GLU A 166 -8.46 -15.97 -5.52
C GLU A 166 -7.08 -16.02 -6.19
N TYR A 167 -6.44 -14.86 -6.40
CA TYR A 167 -5.12 -14.75 -7.02
C TYR A 167 -3.97 -14.71 -6.01
N GLN A 168 -4.29 -14.55 -4.71
CA GLN A 168 -3.27 -14.55 -3.66
C GLN A 168 -2.48 -15.87 -3.67
N ASP A 169 -1.16 -15.78 -3.53
CA ASP A 169 -0.20 -16.90 -3.48
C ASP A 169 -0.20 -17.84 -4.72
N ARG A 170 -1.10 -17.62 -5.67
CA ARG A 170 -1.19 -18.40 -6.92
C ARG A 170 -0.61 -17.70 -8.13
N TYR A 171 -0.60 -16.39 -8.12
CA TYR A 171 -0.18 -15.56 -9.24
C TYR A 171 0.88 -14.55 -8.82
N ALA A 172 1.84 -14.31 -9.73
CA ALA A 172 2.80 -13.21 -9.60
C ALA A 172 2.45 -12.12 -10.61
N ILE A 173 2.33 -10.89 -10.15
CA ILE A 173 2.21 -9.73 -11.03
C ILE A 173 3.57 -9.44 -11.64
N VAL A 174 3.64 -9.33 -12.97
CA VAL A 174 4.88 -9.09 -13.71
C VAL A 174 4.92 -7.75 -14.43
N ALA A 175 3.76 -7.19 -14.76
CA ALA A 175 3.63 -5.85 -15.31
C ALA A 175 2.24 -5.27 -15.03
N ILE A 176 2.12 -3.94 -15.16
CA ILE A 176 0.85 -3.23 -15.18
C ILE A 176 0.75 -2.38 -16.44
N GLY A 177 -0.46 -2.26 -16.98
CA GLY A 177 -0.81 -1.34 -18.05
C GLY A 177 -1.52 -0.12 -17.49
N LEU A 178 -1.04 1.07 -17.84
CA LEU A 178 -1.65 2.34 -17.44
C LEU A 178 -2.12 3.11 -18.69
N SER A 179 -3.26 3.78 -18.56
CA SER A 179 -3.79 4.69 -19.59
C SER A 179 -3.97 6.08 -18.99
N LEU A 180 -3.18 7.04 -19.46
CA LEU A 180 -3.18 8.42 -18.99
C LEU A 180 -3.79 9.31 -20.07
N ALA A 181 -4.91 9.96 -19.77
CA ALA A 181 -5.63 10.80 -20.73
C ALA A 181 -4.78 12.00 -21.18
N LYS A 182 -4.71 12.24 -22.50
CA LYS A 182 -4.04 13.42 -23.06
C LYS A 182 -4.74 14.73 -22.67
N THR A 183 -6.07 14.69 -22.46
CA THR A 183 -6.83 15.78 -21.87
C THR A 183 -6.79 15.65 -20.35
N TRP A 184 -5.76 16.21 -19.74
CA TRP A 184 -5.57 16.16 -18.30
C TRP A 184 -6.64 16.96 -17.53
N GLN A 185 -7.14 16.40 -16.46
CA GLN A 185 -8.07 17.05 -15.53
C GLN A 185 -7.53 16.92 -14.10
N PRO A 186 -7.29 18.04 -13.39
CA PRO A 186 -6.77 18.00 -12.04
C PRO A 186 -7.78 17.41 -11.06
N VAL A 187 -7.31 16.60 -10.12
CA VAL A 187 -8.10 16.10 -8.98
C VAL A 187 -7.66 16.86 -7.74
N LEU A 188 -8.47 17.81 -7.31
CA LEU A 188 -8.15 18.77 -6.25
C LEU A 188 -9.06 18.65 -5.03
N SER A 189 -9.90 17.64 -4.94
CA SER A 189 -10.96 17.51 -3.91
C SER A 189 -10.46 17.13 -2.52
N TYR A 190 -9.15 16.97 -2.31
CA TYR A 190 -8.60 16.45 -1.06
C TYR A 190 -7.55 17.37 -0.42
N GLY A 191 -7.72 17.64 0.89
CA GLY A 191 -6.74 18.35 1.70
C GLY A 191 -6.40 19.73 1.17
N ASP A 192 -5.12 20.11 1.24
CA ASP A 192 -4.65 21.42 0.79
C ASP A 192 -4.71 21.61 -0.73
N LEU A 193 -4.95 20.54 -1.51
CA LEU A 193 -5.17 20.65 -2.96
C LEU A 193 -6.42 21.49 -3.29
N THR A 194 -7.42 21.53 -2.40
CA THR A 194 -8.63 22.34 -2.58
C THR A 194 -8.36 23.84 -2.69
N ARG A 195 -7.15 24.29 -2.34
CA ARG A 195 -6.73 25.70 -2.44
C ARG A 195 -6.17 26.06 -3.83
N LEU A 196 -5.91 25.04 -4.67
CA LEU A 196 -5.41 25.25 -6.03
C LEU A 196 -6.58 25.56 -6.97
N ASP A 197 -6.35 26.49 -7.90
CA ASP A 197 -7.35 26.86 -8.91
C ASP A 197 -7.34 25.81 -10.05
N PRO A 198 -8.46 25.08 -10.27
CA PRO A 198 -8.53 24.05 -11.29
C PRO A 198 -8.35 24.55 -12.72
N GLN A 199 -8.52 25.87 -12.97
CA GLN A 199 -8.38 26.45 -14.31
C GLN A 199 -6.93 26.79 -14.66
N THR A 200 -6.07 27.00 -13.68
CA THR A 200 -4.70 27.48 -13.88
C THR A 200 -3.62 26.54 -13.35
N VAL A 201 -4.00 25.59 -12.51
CA VAL A 201 -3.04 24.65 -11.92
C VAL A 201 -2.41 23.75 -12.99
N THR A 202 -1.12 23.48 -12.81
CA THR A 202 -0.36 22.53 -13.65
C THR A 202 -0.19 21.19 -12.97
N PRO A 203 0.05 20.09 -13.73
CA PRO A 203 0.39 18.79 -13.15
C PRO A 203 1.58 18.84 -12.18
N GLN A 204 2.61 19.64 -12.50
CA GLN A 204 3.77 19.83 -11.65
C GLN A 204 3.39 20.47 -10.30
N GLN A 205 2.51 21.47 -10.32
CA GLN A 205 2.06 22.11 -9.07
C GLN A 205 1.25 21.16 -8.19
N VAL A 206 0.45 20.26 -8.78
CA VAL A 206 -0.26 19.20 -8.00
C VAL A 206 0.76 18.23 -7.40
N PHE A 207 1.72 17.75 -8.20
CA PHE A 207 2.80 16.88 -7.74
C PHE A 207 3.57 17.49 -6.57
N ASP A 208 4.01 18.75 -6.70
CA ASP A 208 4.77 19.46 -5.67
C ASP A 208 3.96 19.63 -4.39
N ALA A 209 2.68 19.97 -4.51
CA ALA A 209 1.77 20.09 -3.38
C ALA A 209 1.56 18.75 -2.65
N VAL A 210 1.38 17.65 -3.41
CA VAL A 210 1.27 16.30 -2.85
C VAL A 210 2.56 15.89 -2.15
N CYS A 211 3.71 16.09 -2.78
CA CYS A 211 5.01 15.80 -2.17
C CYS A 211 5.20 16.60 -0.89
N HIS A 212 4.90 17.90 -0.89
CA HIS A 212 4.99 18.75 0.29
C HIS A 212 4.09 18.25 1.42
N MET A 213 2.82 17.96 1.14
CA MET A 213 1.89 17.44 2.15
C MET A 213 2.38 16.11 2.74
N ARG A 214 2.90 15.21 1.91
CA ARG A 214 3.40 13.91 2.36
C ARG A 214 4.65 14.05 3.22
N MET A 215 5.64 14.80 2.76
CA MET A 215 6.89 15.03 3.51
C MET A 215 6.65 15.76 4.84
N THR A 216 5.64 16.63 4.90
CA THR A 216 5.29 17.33 6.14
C THR A 216 4.52 16.46 7.13
N LYS A 217 3.61 15.60 6.63
CA LYS A 217 2.67 14.86 7.48
C LYS A 217 3.09 13.42 7.76
N LEU A 218 3.87 12.78 6.88
CA LEU A 218 4.23 11.37 7.00
C LEU A 218 5.72 11.23 7.37
N PRO A 219 6.06 10.31 8.29
CA PRO A 219 7.47 10.02 8.58
C PRO A 219 8.15 9.35 7.39
N ASP A 220 9.38 9.76 7.10
CA ASP A 220 10.23 9.07 6.12
C ASP A 220 10.62 7.70 6.69
N PRO A 221 10.31 6.59 6.01
CA PRO A 221 10.66 5.24 6.47
C PRO A 221 12.18 5.02 6.65
N LYS A 222 13.01 5.80 5.98
CA LYS A 222 14.47 5.75 6.13
C LYS A 222 14.94 6.33 7.46
N ILE A 223 14.15 7.20 8.07
CA ILE A 223 14.44 7.84 9.37
C ILE A 223 13.69 7.12 10.48
N ASN A 224 12.39 6.95 10.32
CA ASN A 224 11.53 6.22 11.23
C ASN A 224 10.85 5.08 10.46
N GLY A 225 11.38 3.86 10.57
CA GLY A 225 10.84 2.71 9.86
C GLY A 225 9.32 2.60 10.08
N ASN A 226 8.57 2.42 8.99
CA ASN A 226 7.12 2.29 9.03
C ASN A 226 6.61 1.65 7.73
N ALA A 227 5.34 1.30 7.68
CA ALA A 227 4.67 0.76 6.50
C ALA A 227 3.50 1.65 6.04
N GLY A 228 3.62 2.97 6.22
CA GLY A 228 2.56 3.92 5.92
C GLY A 228 1.42 3.88 6.95
N SER A 229 0.20 4.10 6.50
CA SER A 229 -0.99 3.95 7.35
C SER A 229 -1.11 2.52 7.86
N PHE A 230 -1.11 2.36 9.18
CA PHE A 230 -1.16 1.01 9.76
C PHE A 230 -2.57 0.40 9.72
N PHE A 231 -3.59 1.23 9.86
CA PHE A 231 -4.99 0.82 9.83
C PHE A 231 -5.72 1.40 8.63
N LYS A 232 -6.71 0.66 8.14
CA LYS A 232 -7.68 1.18 7.16
C LYS A 232 -8.60 2.19 7.82
N ASN A 233 -9.10 3.13 7.02
CA ASN A 233 -10.25 3.93 7.43
C ASN A 233 -11.48 3.01 7.54
N PRO A 234 -12.10 2.88 8.73
CA PRO A 234 -13.20 1.95 8.91
C PRO A 234 -14.44 2.40 8.14
N ILE A 235 -15.10 1.43 7.51
CA ILE A 235 -16.40 1.63 6.86
C ILE A 235 -17.46 1.07 7.79
N VAL A 236 -18.36 1.93 8.25
CA VAL A 236 -19.42 1.58 9.22
C VAL A 236 -20.81 1.78 8.62
N SER A 237 -21.82 1.18 9.24
CA SER A 237 -23.21 1.42 8.83
C SER A 237 -23.62 2.87 9.09
N ALA A 238 -24.62 3.35 8.36
CA ALA A 238 -25.19 4.70 8.57
C ALA A 238 -25.66 4.90 10.02
N GLN A 239 -26.17 3.85 10.67
CA GLN A 239 -26.62 3.90 12.06
C GLN A 239 -25.46 4.14 13.03
N VAL A 240 -24.35 3.41 12.88
CA VAL A 240 -23.14 3.58 13.70
C VAL A 240 -22.54 4.98 13.48
N ALA A 241 -22.44 5.41 12.22
CA ALA A 241 -21.97 6.75 11.90
C ALA A 241 -22.83 7.84 12.53
N LYS A 242 -24.17 7.72 12.46
CA LYS A 242 -25.11 8.67 13.05
C LYS A 242 -24.93 8.77 14.57
N ALA A 243 -24.78 7.64 15.25
CA ALA A 243 -24.56 7.61 16.70
C ALA A 243 -23.24 8.27 17.10
N LEU A 244 -22.17 8.01 16.34
CA LEU A 244 -20.87 8.65 16.56
C LEU A 244 -20.92 10.14 16.30
N LEU A 245 -21.51 10.58 15.20
CA LEU A 245 -21.63 12.00 14.83
C LEU A 245 -22.52 12.80 15.78
N ALA A 246 -23.49 12.15 16.44
CA ALA A 246 -24.28 12.79 17.49
C ALA A 246 -23.43 13.21 18.71
N GLN A 247 -22.38 12.43 19.02
CA GLN A 247 -21.45 12.72 20.10
C GLN A 247 -20.26 13.56 19.62
N PHE A 248 -19.83 13.38 18.39
CA PHE A 248 -18.66 14.02 17.78
C PHE A 248 -19.04 14.65 16.42
N PRO A 249 -19.76 15.79 16.40
CA PRO A 249 -20.29 16.40 15.16
C PRO A 249 -19.22 16.80 14.14
N HIS A 250 -17.98 17.02 14.59
CA HIS A 250 -16.85 17.41 13.72
C HIS A 250 -15.97 16.24 13.29
N ALA A 251 -16.35 14.99 13.57
CA ALA A 251 -15.59 13.82 13.13
C ALA A 251 -15.54 13.76 11.60
N PRO A 252 -14.34 13.68 10.98
CA PRO A 252 -14.22 13.54 9.54
C PRO A 252 -14.86 12.25 9.07
N HIS A 253 -15.78 12.36 8.12
CA HIS A 253 -16.54 11.23 7.61
C HIS A 253 -16.85 11.42 6.13
N TYR A 254 -16.99 10.30 5.40
CA TYR A 254 -17.15 10.28 3.96
C TYR A 254 -18.27 9.28 3.59
N PRO A 255 -19.48 9.79 3.24
CA PRO A 255 -20.56 8.93 2.80
C PRO A 255 -20.17 8.11 1.56
N GLN A 256 -20.57 6.83 1.53
CA GLN A 256 -20.32 5.92 0.43
C GLN A 256 -21.62 5.70 -0.39
N ALA A 257 -21.45 5.33 -1.68
CA ALA A 257 -22.58 5.15 -2.58
C ALA A 257 -23.62 4.09 -2.12
N ASN A 258 -23.15 3.11 -1.33
CA ASN A 258 -24.01 2.04 -0.77
C ASN A 258 -24.71 2.43 0.54
N GLY A 259 -24.61 3.71 0.96
CA GLY A 259 -25.19 4.20 2.21
C GLY A 259 -24.38 3.97 3.47
N SER A 260 -23.24 3.27 3.39
CA SER A 260 -22.28 3.20 4.49
C SER A 260 -21.47 4.50 4.63
N VAL A 261 -20.72 4.63 5.70
CA VAL A 261 -19.89 5.82 5.95
C VAL A 261 -18.46 5.39 6.29
N LYS A 262 -17.49 5.95 5.61
CA LYS A 262 -16.08 5.78 5.92
C LYS A 262 -15.64 6.84 6.93
N LEU A 263 -15.04 6.42 8.04
CA LEU A 263 -14.52 7.29 9.10
C LEU A 263 -13.01 7.46 8.99
N ALA A 264 -12.48 8.58 9.44
CA ALA A 264 -11.04 8.81 9.45
C ALA A 264 -10.38 8.11 10.65
N ALA A 265 -9.71 6.97 10.42
CA ALA A 265 -9.01 6.21 11.47
C ALA A 265 -7.98 7.06 12.22
N GLY A 266 -7.23 7.92 11.51
CA GLY A 266 -6.26 8.82 12.15
C GLY A 266 -6.90 9.76 13.15
N TRP A 267 -8.10 10.27 12.86
CA TRP A 267 -8.85 11.11 13.80
C TRP A 267 -9.33 10.29 15.02
N LEU A 268 -9.84 9.08 14.82
CA LEU A 268 -10.27 8.22 15.94
C LEU A 268 -9.11 7.93 16.90
N ILE A 269 -7.92 7.62 16.37
CA ILE A 269 -6.71 7.36 17.16
C ILE A 269 -6.25 8.64 17.87
N ASP A 270 -6.29 9.79 17.20
CA ASP A 270 -5.92 11.09 17.76
C ASP A 270 -6.84 11.49 18.92
N GLN A 271 -8.14 11.26 18.79
CA GLN A 271 -9.12 11.50 19.85
C GLN A 271 -8.92 10.59 21.09
N CYS A 272 -8.19 9.48 20.94
CA CYS A 272 -7.77 8.64 22.06
C CYS A 272 -6.44 9.12 22.70
N GLU A 273 -5.87 10.24 22.23
CA GLU A 273 -4.62 10.83 22.71
C GLU A 273 -3.42 9.86 22.61
N LEU A 274 -3.38 9.07 21.53
CA LEU A 274 -2.37 8.01 21.38
C LEU A 274 -1.11 8.45 20.63
N LYS A 275 -1.05 9.67 20.08
CA LYS A 275 0.18 10.20 19.47
C LYS A 275 1.35 10.16 20.44
N GLY A 276 2.46 9.57 20.05
CA GLY A 276 3.64 9.39 20.89
C GLY A 276 3.55 8.23 21.89
N GLN A 277 2.42 7.49 21.94
CA GLN A 277 2.32 6.27 22.74
C GLN A 277 3.36 5.25 22.29
N ARG A 278 4.07 4.65 23.24
CA ARG A 278 5.14 3.68 22.99
C ARG A 278 4.83 2.33 23.63
N ILE A 279 5.25 1.26 22.96
CA ILE A 279 5.40 -0.08 23.53
C ILE A 279 6.72 -0.64 23.01
N GLY A 280 7.66 -0.92 23.92
CA GLY A 280 9.02 -1.28 23.52
C GLY A 280 9.67 -0.24 22.63
N GLY A 281 10.17 -0.67 21.48
CA GLY A 281 10.77 0.20 20.47
C GLY A 281 9.77 0.79 19.47
N ALA A 282 8.49 0.38 19.48
CA ALA A 282 7.46 0.88 18.60
C ALA A 282 6.73 2.08 19.19
N ALA A 283 6.31 3.01 18.33
CA ALA A 283 5.53 4.18 18.74
C ALA A 283 4.44 4.55 17.74
N VAL A 284 3.37 5.20 18.21
CA VAL A 284 2.45 5.95 17.35
C VAL A 284 3.14 7.27 16.98
N HIS A 285 3.24 7.56 15.69
CA HIS A 285 3.95 8.77 15.25
C HIS A 285 3.32 10.04 15.81
N ARG A 286 4.15 10.98 16.26
CA ARG A 286 3.71 12.18 17.01
C ARG A 286 2.85 13.15 16.21
N GLN A 287 3.03 13.19 14.88
CA GLN A 287 2.28 14.10 14.00
C GLN A 287 1.18 13.37 13.21
N GLN A 288 1.35 12.07 12.95
CA GLN A 288 0.41 11.27 12.18
C GLN A 288 -0.03 10.04 12.96
N ALA A 289 -1.16 10.13 13.63
CA ALA A 289 -1.69 9.08 14.50
C ALA A 289 -1.92 7.73 13.80
N LEU A 290 -2.10 7.74 12.47
CA LEU A 290 -2.36 6.53 11.68
C LEU A 290 -1.10 5.72 11.37
N VAL A 291 0.10 6.27 11.64
CA VAL A 291 1.37 5.62 11.34
C VAL A 291 2.02 5.10 12.61
N LEU A 292 2.26 3.80 12.66
CA LEU A 292 3.09 3.18 13.68
C LEU A 292 4.52 3.13 13.17
N ILE A 293 5.48 3.50 14.01
CA ILE A 293 6.89 3.62 13.65
C ILE A 293 7.78 2.72 14.49
N ASN A 294 8.89 2.30 13.90
CA ASN A 294 10.05 1.78 14.58
C ASN A 294 10.88 2.98 15.06
N GLU A 295 10.66 3.41 16.31
CA GLU A 295 11.34 4.57 16.87
C GLU A 295 12.70 4.20 17.46
N ASP A 296 12.81 3.01 18.06
CA ASP A 296 14.04 2.56 18.70
C ASP A 296 14.15 1.03 18.67
N ARG A 297 14.67 0.48 17.56
CA ARG A 297 14.90 -0.97 17.40
C ARG A 297 13.69 -1.82 17.74
N ALA A 298 12.51 -1.41 17.30
CA ALA A 298 11.27 -2.13 17.56
C ALA A 298 11.36 -3.58 17.08
N THR A 299 10.84 -4.48 17.88
CA THR A 299 10.55 -5.85 17.47
C THR A 299 9.17 -5.93 16.81
N SER A 300 8.92 -6.98 16.05
CA SER A 300 7.58 -7.24 15.49
C SER A 300 6.53 -7.34 16.60
N GLU A 301 6.90 -7.94 17.74
CA GLU A 301 6.03 -8.07 18.90
C GLU A 301 5.67 -6.72 19.52
N ASP A 302 6.60 -5.78 19.58
CA ASP A 302 6.32 -4.40 20.03
C ASP A 302 5.27 -3.73 19.15
N VAL A 303 5.40 -3.88 17.81
CA VAL A 303 4.46 -3.31 16.85
C VAL A 303 3.07 -3.95 16.98
N VAL A 304 3.01 -5.28 17.11
CA VAL A 304 1.74 -6.02 17.30
C VAL A 304 1.05 -5.59 18.60
N LYS A 305 1.78 -5.53 19.70
CA LYS A 305 1.24 -5.07 21.01
C LYS A 305 0.75 -3.63 20.94
N LEU A 306 1.47 -2.76 20.24
CA LEU A 306 1.06 -1.37 20.06
C LEU A 306 -0.21 -1.28 19.20
N ALA A 307 -0.28 -2.04 18.10
CA ALA A 307 -1.45 -2.08 17.23
C ALA A 307 -2.69 -2.62 17.98
N HIS A 308 -2.54 -3.69 18.76
CA HIS A 308 -3.58 -4.20 19.66
C HIS A 308 -4.05 -3.11 20.63
N TYR A 309 -3.12 -2.45 21.31
CA TYR A 309 -3.46 -1.39 22.27
C TYR A 309 -4.24 -0.24 21.59
N VAL A 310 -3.81 0.23 20.43
CA VAL A 310 -4.51 1.26 19.65
C VAL A 310 -5.93 0.79 19.31
N ARG A 311 -6.07 -0.43 18.80
CA ARG A 311 -7.36 -1.03 18.43
C ARG A 311 -8.31 -1.09 19.62
N GLN A 312 -7.84 -1.54 20.79
CA GLN A 312 -8.63 -1.63 22.02
C GLN A 312 -9.07 -0.24 22.52
N ARG A 313 -8.20 0.76 22.48
CA ARG A 313 -8.53 2.12 22.92
C ARG A 313 -9.59 2.78 22.03
N VAL A 314 -9.48 2.60 20.71
CA VAL A 314 -10.47 3.09 19.74
C VAL A 314 -11.78 2.33 19.88
N GLY A 315 -11.75 1.00 19.98
CA GLY A 315 -12.92 0.16 20.19
C GLY A 315 -13.70 0.53 21.46
N ALA A 316 -12.99 0.70 22.58
CA ALA A 316 -13.60 1.06 23.86
C ALA A 316 -14.24 2.46 23.85
N LYS A 317 -13.69 3.41 23.08
CA LYS A 317 -14.21 4.80 23.06
C LYS A 317 -15.33 5.00 22.04
N PHE A 318 -15.26 4.33 20.87
CA PHE A 318 -16.13 4.64 19.74
C PHE A 318 -17.01 3.47 19.29
N ASP A 319 -16.81 2.28 19.86
CA ASP A 319 -17.39 1.00 19.38
C ASP A 319 -17.08 0.76 17.88
N VAL A 320 -15.89 1.19 17.45
CA VAL A 320 -15.36 1.02 16.08
C VAL A 320 -14.03 0.29 16.16
N TRP A 321 -13.97 -0.90 15.53
CA TRP A 321 -12.79 -1.76 15.58
C TRP A 321 -11.93 -1.60 14.32
N LEU A 322 -10.71 -1.09 14.51
CA LEU A 322 -9.79 -0.82 13.41
C LEU A 322 -9.22 -2.13 12.85
N GLN A 323 -9.10 -2.19 11.53
CA GLN A 323 -8.49 -3.30 10.80
C GLN A 323 -7.12 -2.86 10.26
N PRO A 324 -6.07 -3.70 10.38
CA PRO A 324 -4.77 -3.41 9.77
C PRO A 324 -4.88 -3.28 8.24
N GLU A 325 -4.18 -2.30 7.69
CA GLU A 325 -3.89 -2.20 6.25
C GLU A 325 -2.58 -2.95 5.92
N VAL A 326 -1.65 -2.97 6.87
CA VAL A 326 -0.36 -3.65 6.77
C VAL A 326 -0.58 -5.16 6.76
N ARG A 327 0.10 -5.84 5.83
CA ARG A 327 0.07 -7.31 5.72
C ARG A 327 1.06 -7.92 6.72
N PHE A 328 0.63 -8.92 7.47
CA PHE A 328 1.47 -9.61 8.44
C PHE A 328 2.01 -10.91 7.84
N ILE A 329 3.33 -11.05 7.87
CA ILE A 329 4.02 -12.21 7.31
C ILE A 329 4.57 -13.06 8.46
N GLY A 330 4.00 -14.23 8.61
CA GLY A 330 4.47 -15.26 9.55
C GLY A 330 5.57 -16.15 8.97
N THR A 331 5.86 -17.24 9.64
CA THR A 331 6.93 -18.15 9.26
C THR A 331 6.75 -18.80 7.88
N HIS A 332 5.50 -19.05 7.47
CA HIS A 332 5.21 -19.80 6.23
C HIS A 332 4.37 -19.03 5.20
N GLY A 333 4.04 -17.78 5.45
CA GLY A 333 3.23 -16.96 4.57
C GLY A 333 2.51 -15.85 5.29
N GLU A 334 1.58 -15.20 4.60
CA GLU A 334 0.72 -14.18 5.17
C GLU A 334 -0.24 -14.77 6.20
N VAL A 335 -0.42 -14.10 7.31
CA VAL A 335 -1.33 -14.46 8.39
C VAL A 335 -2.41 -13.40 8.57
N ASN A 336 -3.52 -13.78 9.21
CA ASN A 336 -4.60 -12.83 9.49
C ASN A 336 -4.13 -11.75 10.47
N ALA A 337 -3.91 -10.54 9.96
CA ALA A 337 -3.43 -9.41 10.74
C ALA A 337 -4.45 -8.94 11.78
N GLU A 338 -5.76 -9.08 11.50
CA GLU A 338 -6.81 -8.70 12.46
C GLU A 338 -6.85 -9.63 13.66
N GLU A 339 -6.74 -10.94 13.45
CA GLU A 339 -6.63 -11.93 14.53
C GLU A 339 -5.37 -11.73 15.36
N SER A 340 -4.28 -11.33 14.73
CA SER A 340 -3.00 -11.10 15.41
C SER A 340 -3.03 -9.92 16.38
N ILE A 341 -3.98 -8.99 16.21
CA ILE A 341 -4.17 -7.80 17.06
C ILE A 341 -5.54 -7.75 17.75
N ALA A 342 -6.27 -8.86 17.77
CA ALA A 342 -7.61 -8.95 18.38
C ALA A 342 -7.62 -8.78 19.91
#